data_008ceea307799d31c448641797729a81
#
_entry.id   008ceea307799d31c448641797729a81
#
_cell.length_a   1.000
_cell.length_b   1.000
_cell.length_c   1.000
_cell.angle_alpha   90.00
_cell.angle_beta   90.00
_cell.angle_gamma   90.00
#
_symmetry.space_group_name_H-M   'P 1'
#
loop_
_entity.id
_entity.type
_entity.pdbx_description
1 polymer ?
#
loop_
_entity_poly.entity_id
_entity_poly.type
_entity_poly.pdbx_seq_one_letter_code
_entity_poly.pdbx_strand_id
1 'polypeptide(L)'
;RDRNYIRSFYSEKIPFGTVLEDGTRNEDIQHLSFSDNSIDLMISSDVLEHVVDINAAFEEMKRVLKPGGKHIFSIPMYDGMTRQRASIEDGRIKYILPKHYHCDPAKDGNGFILVFWDYGKDFATRFSDDRMRISIAKGPFGPDGKIVWCAEKL
;
A
#
# COMPACT_ATOMS: atom_id res chain seq x y z
N ARG A 1 24.31 -8.86 -3.41
CA ARG A 1 22.89 -8.58 -3.22
C ARG A 1 22.43 -9.40 -2.03
N ASP A 2 21.80 -8.76 -1.05
CA ASP A 2 21.25 -9.50 0.09
C ASP A 2 20.16 -10.44 -0.43
N ARG A 3 20.28 -11.74 -0.17
CA ARG A 3 19.34 -12.78 -0.65
C ARG A 3 17.95 -12.64 0.00
N ASN A 4 17.86 -11.87 1.07
CA ASN A 4 16.64 -11.65 1.84
C ASN A 4 15.88 -10.39 1.41
N TYR A 5 16.39 -9.59 0.47
CA TYR A 5 15.72 -8.40 -0.04
C TYR A 5 15.07 -8.68 -1.39
N ILE A 6 13.76 -8.48 -1.44
CA ILE A 6 12.94 -8.60 -2.65
C ILE A 6 12.41 -7.21 -3.00
N ARG A 7 12.71 -6.74 -4.20
CA ARG A 7 12.09 -5.55 -4.78
C ARG A 7 10.87 -5.97 -5.57
N SER A 8 9.75 -5.27 -5.40
CA SER A 8 8.52 -5.53 -6.15
C SER A 8 8.06 -4.32 -6.94
N PHE A 9 7.20 -4.60 -7.93
CA PHE A 9 6.46 -3.62 -8.71
C PHE A 9 5.06 -4.18 -8.97
N TYR A 10 4.16 -3.36 -9.48
CA TYR A 10 2.81 -3.75 -9.88
C TYR A 10 2.62 -3.62 -11.38
N SER A 11 2.10 -4.66 -12.02
CA SER A 11 1.68 -4.62 -13.42
C SER A 11 0.60 -5.69 -13.68
N GLU A 12 -0.52 -5.27 -14.24
CA GLU A 12 -1.58 -6.19 -14.70
C GLU A 12 -1.21 -6.97 -15.98
N LYS A 13 -0.12 -6.58 -16.65
CA LYS A 13 0.35 -7.20 -17.90
C LYS A 13 1.14 -8.48 -17.69
N ILE A 14 1.58 -8.75 -16.46
CA ILE A 14 2.44 -9.87 -16.10
C ILE A 14 1.76 -10.60 -14.93
N PRO A 15 1.70 -11.93 -14.91
CA PRO A 15 1.13 -12.66 -13.79
C PRO A 15 1.78 -12.28 -12.46
N PHE A 16 0.98 -12.11 -11.41
CA PHE A 16 1.50 -11.83 -10.07
C PHE A 16 2.35 -12.99 -9.56
N GLY A 17 3.38 -12.68 -8.80
CA GLY A 17 4.39 -13.64 -8.36
C GLY A 17 5.52 -13.90 -9.37
N THR A 18 5.43 -13.37 -10.61
CA THR A 18 6.49 -13.51 -11.60
C THR A 18 7.74 -12.77 -11.14
N VAL A 19 8.89 -13.46 -11.22
CA VAL A 19 10.21 -12.90 -10.93
C VAL A 19 10.90 -12.58 -12.26
N LEU A 20 11.28 -11.32 -12.44
CA LEU A 20 12.02 -10.86 -13.62
C LEU A 20 13.51 -11.25 -13.54
N GLU A 21 14.23 -11.14 -14.66
CA GLU A 21 15.67 -11.47 -14.76
C GLU A 21 16.53 -10.69 -13.76
N ASP A 22 16.15 -9.45 -13.43
CA ASP A 22 16.84 -8.62 -12.43
C ASP A 22 16.49 -9.00 -10.98
N GLY A 23 15.60 -9.99 -10.79
CA GLY A 23 15.11 -10.46 -9.50
C GLY A 23 14.00 -9.58 -8.89
N THR A 24 13.49 -8.61 -9.63
CA THR A 24 12.29 -7.84 -9.23
C THR A 24 11.04 -8.71 -9.40
N ARG A 25 10.08 -8.60 -8.51
CA ARG A 25 8.89 -9.45 -8.48
C ARG A 25 7.62 -8.65 -8.74
N ASN A 26 6.74 -9.14 -9.61
CA ASN A 26 5.44 -8.52 -9.84
C ASN A 26 4.46 -8.94 -8.75
N GLU A 27 3.97 -7.98 -7.97
CA GLU A 27 3.08 -8.23 -6.83
C GLU A 27 1.90 -7.26 -6.81
N ASP A 28 0.74 -7.77 -6.40
CA ASP A 28 -0.40 -6.96 -5.98
C ASP A 28 -0.51 -7.04 -4.46
N ILE A 29 -0.46 -5.90 -3.78
CA ILE A 29 -0.56 -5.84 -2.30
C ILE A 29 -1.90 -6.38 -1.78
N GLN A 30 -2.93 -6.47 -2.63
CA GLN A 30 -4.23 -7.06 -2.32
C GLN A 30 -4.22 -8.60 -2.41
N HIS A 31 -3.23 -9.19 -3.11
CA HIS A 31 -3.10 -10.63 -3.37
C HIS A 31 -1.62 -11.01 -3.52
N LEU A 32 -0.88 -10.94 -2.42
CA LEU A 32 0.55 -11.20 -2.41
C LEU A 32 0.85 -12.68 -2.66
N SER A 33 1.82 -12.97 -3.52
CA SER A 33 2.23 -14.35 -3.83
C SER A 33 3.14 -14.99 -2.78
N PHE A 34 3.41 -14.30 -1.66
CA PHE A 34 4.21 -14.81 -0.56
C PHE A 34 3.40 -15.76 0.33
N SER A 35 4.11 -16.71 0.95
CA SER A 35 3.51 -17.63 1.94
C SER A 35 3.13 -16.86 3.22
N ASP A 36 2.22 -17.46 4.00
CA ASP A 36 1.85 -16.95 5.32
C ASP A 36 3.09 -16.86 6.22
N ASN A 37 3.16 -15.81 7.04
CA ASN A 37 4.22 -15.62 8.05
C ASN A 37 5.63 -15.74 7.46
N SER A 38 5.87 -15.21 6.26
CA SER A 38 7.16 -15.34 5.57
C SER A 38 7.98 -14.06 5.55
N ILE A 39 7.37 -12.89 5.79
CA ILE A 39 7.98 -11.56 5.65
C ILE A 39 8.25 -10.96 7.04
N ASP A 40 9.48 -10.52 7.28
CA ASP A 40 9.85 -9.81 8.51
C ASP A 40 9.56 -8.30 8.40
N LEU A 41 9.81 -7.73 7.22
CA LEU A 41 9.68 -6.30 6.97
C LEU A 41 9.18 -6.03 5.55
N MET A 42 8.10 -5.28 5.43
CA MET A 42 7.64 -4.66 4.19
C MET A 42 7.95 -3.16 4.23
N ILE A 43 8.23 -2.58 3.06
CA ILE A 43 8.42 -1.14 2.91
C ILE A 43 7.69 -0.70 1.64
N SER A 44 6.88 0.35 1.74
CA SER A 44 6.27 0.99 0.58
C SER A 44 6.19 2.52 0.75
N SER A 45 6.07 3.24 -0.35
CA SER A 45 5.88 4.69 -0.36
C SER A 45 4.81 5.04 -1.37
N ASP A 46 3.78 5.73 -0.90
CA ASP A 46 2.72 6.27 -1.73
C ASP A 46 2.07 5.19 -2.65
N VAL A 47 1.68 4.07 -2.04
CA VAL A 47 1.07 2.89 -2.72
C VAL A 47 -0.39 2.71 -2.31
N LEU A 48 -0.69 2.80 -1.01
CA LEU A 48 -1.99 2.37 -0.48
C LEU A 48 -3.16 3.24 -0.96
N GLU A 49 -2.92 4.49 -1.31
CA GLU A 49 -3.95 5.38 -1.88
C GLU A 49 -4.40 4.94 -3.29
N HIS A 50 -3.62 4.10 -3.96
CA HIS A 50 -3.92 3.56 -5.30
C HIS A 50 -4.57 2.18 -5.26
N VAL A 51 -4.70 1.60 -4.08
CA VAL A 51 -5.28 0.27 -3.88
C VAL A 51 -6.80 0.34 -3.98
N VAL A 52 -7.41 -0.56 -4.75
CA VAL A 52 -8.86 -0.61 -4.94
C VAL A 52 -9.56 -1.06 -3.67
N ASP A 53 -9.15 -2.22 -3.14
CA ASP A 53 -9.65 -2.78 -1.89
C ASP A 53 -8.58 -2.72 -0.80
N ILE A 54 -8.62 -1.66 -0.03
CA ILE A 54 -7.68 -1.45 1.07
C ILE A 54 -7.82 -2.50 2.18
N ASN A 55 -9.02 -3.06 2.39
CA ASN A 55 -9.21 -4.09 3.39
C ASN A 55 -8.51 -5.40 2.96
N ALA A 56 -8.64 -5.79 1.68
CA ALA A 56 -7.88 -6.92 1.14
C ALA A 56 -6.36 -6.73 1.30
N ALA A 57 -5.84 -5.52 1.05
CA ALA A 57 -4.42 -5.24 1.25
C ALA A 57 -4.00 -5.42 2.72
N PHE A 58 -4.78 -4.93 3.69
CA PHE A 58 -4.47 -5.12 5.11
C PHE A 58 -4.58 -6.59 5.54
N GLU A 59 -5.54 -7.36 5.02
CA GLU A 59 -5.63 -8.81 5.29
C GLU A 59 -4.42 -9.55 4.72
N GLU A 60 -3.96 -9.22 3.51
CA GLU A 60 -2.75 -9.80 2.95
C GLU A 60 -1.48 -9.43 3.74
N MET A 61 -1.35 -8.18 4.17
CA MET A 61 -0.25 -7.79 5.06
C MET A 61 -0.25 -8.60 6.36
N LYS A 62 -1.43 -8.78 6.99
CA LYS A 62 -1.59 -9.64 8.18
C LYS A 62 -1.23 -11.09 7.89
N ARG A 63 -1.56 -11.60 6.69
CA ARG A 63 -1.26 -12.98 6.31
C ARG A 63 0.24 -13.20 6.12
N VAL A 64 0.90 -12.36 5.33
CA VAL A 64 2.30 -12.59 4.92
C VAL A 64 3.32 -12.18 5.98
N LEU A 65 3.04 -11.16 6.79
CA LEU A 65 3.94 -10.76 7.87
C LEU A 65 4.04 -11.85 8.92
N LYS A 66 5.24 -12.07 9.44
CA LYS A 66 5.46 -12.88 10.64
C LYS A 66 4.85 -12.20 11.88
N PRO A 67 4.52 -12.93 12.95
CA PRO A 67 4.24 -12.29 14.24
C PRO A 67 5.36 -11.34 14.63
N GLY A 68 5.03 -10.08 14.97
CA GLY A 68 5.99 -9.00 15.20
C GLY A 68 6.61 -8.39 13.94
N GLY A 69 6.31 -8.93 12.76
CA GLY A 69 6.71 -8.36 11.48
C GLY A 69 6.03 -7.02 11.20
N LYS A 70 6.65 -6.18 10.39
CA LYS A 70 6.24 -4.78 10.21
C LYS A 70 6.12 -4.39 8.75
N HIS A 71 5.15 -3.53 8.45
CA HIS A 71 5.09 -2.75 7.24
C HIS A 71 5.36 -1.29 7.57
N ILE A 72 6.44 -0.75 7.05
CA ILE A 72 6.80 0.67 7.16
C ILE A 72 6.43 1.37 5.87
N PHE A 73 5.60 2.42 5.94
CA PHE A 73 5.09 3.04 4.72
C PHE A 73 4.77 4.54 4.89
N SER A 74 4.74 5.24 3.76
CA SER A 74 4.16 6.57 3.64
C SER A 74 2.88 6.54 2.83
N ILE A 75 1.96 7.43 3.16
CA ILE A 75 0.75 7.75 2.42
C ILE A 75 0.49 9.25 2.50
N PRO A 76 -0.12 9.87 1.49
CA PRO A 76 -0.61 11.23 1.60
C PRO A 76 -1.72 11.30 2.65
N MET A 77 -1.59 12.27 3.57
CA MET A 77 -2.60 12.52 4.60
C MET A 77 -3.39 13.78 4.25
N TYR A 78 -4.69 13.71 4.43
CA TYR A 78 -5.62 14.80 4.17
C TYR A 78 -6.30 15.24 5.47
N ASP A 79 -6.71 16.49 5.50
CA ASP A 79 -7.56 16.99 6.58
C ASP A 79 -8.93 16.30 6.53
N GLY A 80 -9.42 15.88 7.70
CA GLY A 80 -10.71 15.21 7.83
C GLY A 80 -10.60 13.71 8.10
N MET A 81 -11.62 12.96 7.67
CA MET A 81 -11.72 11.51 7.87
C MET A 81 -11.32 10.77 6.60
N THR A 82 -10.87 9.52 6.77
CA THR A 82 -10.58 8.63 5.64
C THR A 82 -11.84 8.38 4.81
N ARG A 83 -11.72 8.51 3.50
CA ARG A 83 -12.83 8.35 2.55
C ARG A 83 -12.38 7.70 1.25
N GLN A 84 -13.28 6.92 0.66
CA GLN A 84 -13.10 6.34 -0.66
C GLN A 84 -13.42 7.37 -1.74
N ARG A 85 -12.56 7.48 -2.76
CA ARG A 85 -12.75 8.38 -3.90
C ARG A 85 -13.35 7.69 -5.12
N ALA A 86 -13.02 6.40 -5.29
CA ALA A 86 -13.50 5.59 -6.39
C ALA A 86 -13.61 4.13 -5.97
N SER A 87 -14.43 3.37 -6.68
CA SER A 87 -14.54 1.91 -6.59
C SER A 87 -14.48 1.31 -7.98
N ILE A 88 -14.34 -0.02 -8.05
CA ILE A 88 -14.56 -0.78 -9.28
C ILE A 88 -15.83 -1.61 -9.09
N GLU A 89 -16.82 -1.39 -9.93
CA GLU A 89 -18.09 -2.13 -9.96
C GLU A 89 -18.30 -2.67 -11.37
N ASP A 90 -18.52 -3.97 -11.51
CA ASP A 90 -18.68 -4.66 -12.81
C ASP A 90 -17.55 -4.34 -13.81
N GLY A 91 -16.29 -4.29 -13.32
CA GLY A 91 -15.11 -3.98 -14.11
C GLY A 91 -15.00 -2.53 -14.58
N ARG A 92 -15.82 -1.62 -14.04
CA ARG A 92 -15.83 -0.19 -14.38
C ARG A 92 -15.51 0.67 -13.17
N ILE A 93 -14.74 1.73 -13.40
CA ILE A 93 -14.46 2.70 -12.34
C ILE A 93 -15.70 3.55 -12.08
N LYS A 94 -16.15 3.54 -10.83
CA LYS A 94 -17.19 4.43 -10.30
C LYS A 94 -16.54 5.50 -9.43
N TYR A 95 -16.69 6.75 -9.81
CA TYR A 95 -16.16 7.89 -9.04
C TYR A 95 -17.17 8.32 -7.98
N ILE A 96 -16.73 8.31 -6.72
CA ILE A 96 -17.51 8.76 -5.55
C ILE A 96 -17.22 10.24 -5.29
N LEU A 97 -15.95 10.64 -5.54
CA LEU A 97 -15.48 12.04 -5.43
C LEU A 97 -14.89 12.49 -6.78
N PRO A 98 -14.63 13.78 -6.98
CA PRO A 98 -13.93 14.27 -8.17
C PRO A 98 -12.65 13.50 -8.44
N LYS A 99 -12.38 13.21 -9.71
CA LYS A 99 -11.20 12.45 -10.15
C LYS A 99 -9.93 13.05 -9.59
N HIS A 100 -9.07 12.21 -9.04
CA HIS A 100 -7.77 12.60 -8.53
C HIS A 100 -6.72 11.59 -9.00
N TYR A 101 -5.62 12.09 -9.53
CA TYR A 101 -4.55 11.27 -10.07
C TYR A 101 -3.21 11.76 -9.54
N HIS A 102 -2.30 10.82 -9.29
CA HIS A 102 -0.88 11.12 -9.08
C HIS A 102 -0.08 10.81 -10.35
N CYS A 103 1.08 11.43 -10.50
CA CYS A 103 2.03 11.06 -11.55
C CYS A 103 2.50 9.61 -11.32
N ASP A 104 2.57 8.83 -12.39
CA ASP A 104 3.11 7.47 -12.35
C ASP A 104 4.63 7.50 -12.55
N PRO A 105 5.44 7.27 -11.50
CA PRO A 105 6.89 7.31 -11.64
C PRO A 105 7.44 6.19 -12.53
N ALA A 106 6.68 5.10 -12.73
CA ALA A 106 7.07 4.00 -13.61
C ALA A 106 6.94 4.34 -15.10
N LYS A 107 6.34 5.49 -15.44
CA LYS A 107 6.13 5.95 -16.82
C LYS A 107 6.88 7.23 -17.16
N ASP A 108 8.03 7.48 -16.52
CA ASP A 108 8.87 8.65 -16.76
C ASP A 108 8.10 9.99 -16.70
N GLY A 109 7.11 10.08 -15.81
CA GLY A 109 6.26 11.25 -15.64
C GLY A 109 5.16 11.43 -16.69
N ASN A 110 5.03 10.52 -17.66
CA ASN A 110 4.01 10.57 -18.73
C ASN A 110 2.75 9.75 -18.42
N GLY A 111 2.64 9.20 -17.23
CA GLY A 111 1.49 8.42 -16.78
C GLY A 111 0.82 9.00 -15.53
N PHE A 112 -0.42 8.57 -15.32
CA PHE A 112 -1.20 8.95 -14.15
C PHE A 112 -1.80 7.70 -13.52
N ILE A 113 -1.77 7.63 -12.18
CA ILE A 113 -2.40 6.58 -11.38
C ILE A 113 -3.59 7.19 -10.65
N LEU A 114 -4.76 6.55 -10.73
CA LEU A 114 -5.96 6.97 -10.02
C LEU A 114 -5.77 6.80 -8.50
N VAL A 115 -6.23 7.79 -7.75
CA VAL A 115 -6.31 7.73 -6.29
C VAL A 115 -7.69 7.18 -5.90
N PHE A 116 -7.71 6.05 -5.23
CA PHE A 116 -8.94 5.40 -4.71
C PHE A 116 -9.29 5.86 -3.30
N TRP A 117 -8.30 6.32 -2.52
CA TRP A 117 -8.47 6.66 -1.10
C TRP A 117 -7.80 7.97 -0.72
N ASP A 118 -8.53 8.83 -0.01
CA ASP A 118 -7.97 9.91 0.81
C ASP A 118 -7.87 9.40 2.25
N TYR A 119 -6.69 9.40 2.83
CA TYR A 119 -6.47 8.99 4.21
C TYR A 119 -6.50 10.18 5.15
N GLY A 120 -7.29 10.08 6.23
CA GLY A 120 -7.51 11.13 7.21
C GLY A 120 -7.02 10.76 8.60
N LYS A 121 -7.32 11.62 9.58
CA LYS A 121 -6.87 11.50 10.97
C LYS A 121 -7.32 10.21 11.70
N ASP A 122 -8.31 9.52 11.17
CA ASP A 122 -8.84 8.25 11.68
C ASP A 122 -8.09 7.03 11.14
N PHE A 123 -7.09 7.22 10.26
CA PHE A 123 -6.40 6.14 9.55
C PHE A 123 -5.94 5.02 10.50
N ALA A 124 -5.18 5.37 11.53
CA ALA A 124 -4.64 4.36 12.45
C ALA A 124 -5.74 3.59 13.20
N THR A 125 -6.76 4.28 13.69
CA THR A 125 -7.88 3.64 14.42
C THR A 125 -8.79 2.82 13.51
N ARG A 126 -8.92 3.23 12.24
CA ARG A 126 -9.78 2.56 11.26
C ARG A 126 -9.22 1.21 10.81
N PHE A 127 -7.90 1.11 10.68
CA PHE A 127 -7.24 -0.07 10.12
C PHE A 127 -6.44 -0.90 11.14
N SER A 128 -6.41 -0.48 12.44
CA SER A 128 -5.94 -1.32 13.53
C SER A 128 -7.04 -2.26 14.01
N ASP A 129 -6.65 -3.48 14.37
CA ASP A 129 -7.51 -4.48 15.01
C ASP A 129 -6.69 -5.32 16.02
N ASP A 130 -7.24 -6.46 16.48
CA ASP A 130 -6.59 -7.39 17.41
C ASP A 130 -5.40 -8.16 16.80
N ARG A 131 -5.24 -8.12 15.46
CA ARG A 131 -4.16 -8.79 14.72
C ARG A 131 -3.10 -7.83 14.20
N MET A 132 -3.41 -6.52 14.12
CA MET A 132 -2.49 -5.53 13.57
C MET A 132 -2.65 -4.18 14.26
N ARG A 133 -1.55 -3.61 14.71
CA ARG A 133 -1.46 -2.28 15.29
C ARG A 133 -0.83 -1.30 14.31
N ILE A 134 -1.51 -0.19 14.02
CA ILE A 134 -0.98 0.89 13.20
C ILE A 134 -0.61 2.06 14.10
N SER A 135 0.61 2.57 13.93
CA SER A 135 1.16 3.68 14.69
C SER A 135 2.05 4.58 13.83
N ILE A 136 2.33 5.77 14.29
CA ILE A 136 3.32 6.65 13.66
C ILE A 136 4.71 6.14 14.04
N ALA A 137 5.49 5.69 13.05
CA ALA A 137 6.87 5.30 13.24
C ALA A 137 7.78 6.52 13.36
N LYS A 138 7.51 7.55 12.55
CA LYS A 138 8.22 8.81 12.58
C LYS A 138 7.44 9.90 11.83
N GLY A 139 7.51 11.15 12.29
CA GLY A 139 6.90 12.31 11.61
C GLY A 139 6.51 13.43 12.54
N PRO A 140 6.02 14.54 11.99
CA PRO A 140 6.09 14.93 10.59
C PRO A 140 7.50 15.37 10.17
N PHE A 141 7.88 15.12 8.89
CA PHE A 141 9.18 15.48 8.36
C PHE A 141 9.10 16.53 7.28
N GLY A 142 10.10 17.41 7.28
CA GLY A 142 10.32 18.41 6.23
C GLY A 142 9.15 19.38 6.08
N PRO A 143 9.22 20.26 5.08
CA PRO A 143 8.16 21.23 4.81
C PRO A 143 6.83 20.57 4.40
N ASP A 144 6.87 19.34 3.90
CA ASP A 144 5.69 18.62 3.39
C ASP A 144 4.92 17.86 4.48
N GLY A 145 5.40 17.87 5.75
CA GLY A 145 4.74 17.24 6.88
C GLY A 145 4.51 15.72 6.72
N LYS A 146 5.36 15.01 5.95
CA LYS A 146 5.18 13.58 5.69
C LYS A 146 5.27 12.76 6.97
N ILE A 147 4.35 11.82 7.11
CA ILE A 147 4.27 10.87 8.21
C ILE A 147 4.73 9.49 7.70
N VAL A 148 5.58 8.84 8.47
CA VAL A 148 5.92 7.42 8.24
C VAL A 148 5.13 6.58 9.23
N TRP A 149 4.37 5.66 8.69
CA TRP A 149 3.52 4.74 9.44
C TRP A 149 4.21 3.40 9.65
N CYS A 150 3.82 2.72 10.70
CA CYS A 150 4.18 1.34 11.00
C CYS A 150 2.91 0.54 11.28
N ALA A 151 2.64 -0.47 10.47
CA ALA A 151 1.68 -1.52 10.76
C ALA A 151 2.45 -2.73 11.26
N GLU A 152 2.24 -3.15 12.51
CA GLU A 152 2.89 -4.28 13.16
C GLU A 152 1.87 -5.40 13.37
N LYS A 153 2.19 -6.59 12.88
CA LYS A 153 1.39 -7.79 13.16
C LYS A 153 1.58 -8.22 14.62
N LEU A 154 0.47 -8.40 15.32
CA LEU A 154 0.43 -8.80 16.74
C LEU A 154 0.49 -10.32 16.91
#